data_49c2edd07f13c6f5af3fe9824071c820
#
_entry.id   49c2edd07f13c6f5af3fe9824071c820
#
_cell.length_a   1.000
_cell.length_b   1.000
_cell.length_c   1.000
_cell.angle_alpha   90.00
_cell.angle_beta   90.00
_cell.angle_gamma   90.00
#
_symmetry.space_group_name_H-M   'P 1'
#
loop_
_entity.id
_entity.type
_entity.pdbx_description
1 polymer ?
#
loop_
_entity_poly.entity_id
_entity_poly.type
_entity_poly.pdbx_seq_one_letter_code
_entity_poly.pdbx_strand_id
1 'polypeptide(L)'
;MAAICAMGMTPNEMRYFAKKHWKTLAEIDNGLIFKALATFIINKKVDKDGIKDGQLIADVIKEGMLLKGIRGFRDLPINLSICTVDTLTTDECIFTTYDEGLQNDHIHYLTDVPLEVAVRASMSFPAIYTTCDYGNYNFIDGGSKDNLPVKILKDMGVGKVLAIGFDIMAYNPDAGLDGLIKVIWRALDVYSIDGTRKSQKMADLAIEIKNENTQLFAIDSVDETIQEGYDAIMAHRDELLKIFGTQNDNA
;
A
#
# COMPACT_ATOMS: atom_id res chain seq x y z
N MET A 1 -3.95 4.56 -0.55
CA MET A 1 -4.15 5.70 -1.50
C MET A 1 -4.88 5.27 -2.76
N ALA A 2 -4.47 4.18 -3.46
CA ALA A 2 -5.14 3.72 -4.69
C ALA A 2 -6.65 3.53 -4.52
N ALA A 3 -7.11 2.92 -3.43
CA ALA A 3 -8.54 2.74 -3.16
C ALA A 3 -9.31 4.08 -3.03
N ILE A 4 -8.72 5.07 -2.36
CA ILE A 4 -9.31 6.41 -2.21
C ILE A 4 -9.42 7.12 -3.58
N CYS A 5 -8.39 6.98 -4.42
CA CYS A 5 -8.39 7.46 -5.80
C CYS A 5 -9.49 6.74 -6.61
N ALA A 6 -9.57 5.40 -6.51
CA ALA A 6 -10.55 4.60 -7.22
C ALA A 6 -12.01 4.88 -6.80
N MET A 7 -12.24 5.35 -5.57
CA MET A 7 -13.55 5.85 -5.12
C MET A 7 -13.95 7.19 -5.78
N GLY A 8 -13.10 7.81 -6.59
CA GLY A 8 -13.36 9.09 -7.23
C GLY A 8 -13.23 10.30 -6.30
N MET A 9 -12.39 10.21 -5.28
CA MET A 9 -12.06 11.39 -4.48
C MET A 9 -11.18 12.35 -5.28
N THR A 10 -11.52 13.64 -5.22
CA THR A 10 -10.70 14.71 -5.78
C THR A 10 -9.40 14.87 -4.98
N PRO A 11 -8.34 15.48 -5.55
CA PRO A 11 -7.08 15.70 -4.80
C PRO A 11 -7.28 16.46 -3.48
N ASN A 12 -8.20 17.42 -3.42
CA ASN A 12 -8.50 18.16 -2.20
C ASN A 12 -9.21 17.28 -1.14
N GLU A 13 -10.16 16.42 -1.57
CA GLU A 13 -10.79 15.45 -0.69
C GLU A 13 -9.78 14.42 -0.17
N MET A 14 -8.88 13.93 -1.04
CA MET A 14 -7.82 12.99 -0.66
C MET A 14 -6.87 13.61 0.37
N ARG A 15 -6.46 14.86 0.17
CA ARG A 15 -5.61 15.61 1.12
C ARG A 15 -6.31 15.80 2.47
N TYR A 16 -7.58 16.21 2.46
CA TYR A 16 -8.37 16.36 3.69
C TYR A 16 -8.52 15.03 4.43
N PHE A 17 -8.85 13.97 3.69
CA PHE A 17 -9.04 12.63 4.22
C PHE A 17 -7.74 12.07 4.82
N ALA A 18 -6.63 12.23 4.12
CA ALA A 18 -5.31 11.84 4.62
C ALA A 18 -4.97 12.56 5.92
N LYS A 19 -5.12 13.90 5.98
CA LYS A 19 -4.85 14.68 7.19
C LYS A 19 -5.73 14.28 8.37
N LYS A 20 -7.02 14.02 8.11
CA LYS A 20 -7.96 13.62 9.15
C LYS A 20 -7.56 12.29 9.81
N HIS A 21 -7.11 11.33 9.02
CA HIS A 21 -6.89 9.95 9.49
C HIS A 21 -5.43 9.61 9.74
N TRP A 22 -4.48 10.44 9.25
CA TRP A 22 -3.05 10.14 9.32
C TRP A 22 -2.58 9.85 10.74
N LYS A 23 -2.96 10.70 11.69
CA LYS A 23 -2.60 10.53 13.10
C LYS A 23 -3.04 9.17 13.63
N THR A 24 -4.30 8.79 13.37
CA THR A 24 -4.87 7.52 13.84
C THR A 24 -4.15 6.31 13.22
N LEU A 25 -3.78 6.39 11.95
CA LEU A 25 -3.11 5.31 11.23
C LEU A 25 -1.62 5.25 11.54
N ALA A 26 -0.92 6.37 11.58
CA ALA A 26 0.54 6.41 11.71
C ALA A 26 1.04 6.37 13.16
N GLU A 27 0.29 6.91 14.13
CA GLU A 27 0.76 6.98 15.53
C GLU A 27 0.97 5.60 16.13
N ILE A 28 2.23 5.26 16.45
CA ILE A 28 2.61 4.04 17.17
C ILE A 28 2.82 4.43 18.63
N ASP A 29 1.95 3.96 19.51
CA ASP A 29 2.10 4.17 20.95
C ASP A 29 3.26 3.30 21.48
N ASN A 30 4.31 3.96 21.95
CA ASN A 30 5.45 3.30 22.57
C ASN A 30 5.06 2.41 23.79
N GLY A 31 3.95 2.75 24.45
CA GLY A 31 3.38 1.92 25.52
C GLY A 31 2.86 0.58 25.02
N LEU A 32 2.32 0.52 23.80
CA LEU A 32 1.90 -0.75 23.18
C LEU A 32 3.08 -1.65 22.83
N ILE A 33 4.18 -1.07 22.33
CA ILE A 33 5.43 -1.81 22.06
C ILE A 33 5.98 -2.39 23.35
N PHE A 34 6.05 -1.57 24.41
CA PHE A 34 6.53 -2.02 25.71
C PHE A 34 5.65 -3.11 26.32
N LYS A 35 4.32 -2.97 26.19
CA LYS A 35 3.36 -3.97 26.65
C LYS A 35 3.49 -5.29 25.89
N ALA A 36 3.65 -5.25 24.56
CA ALA A 36 3.86 -6.44 23.73
C ALA A 36 5.17 -7.17 24.11
N LEU A 37 6.26 -6.42 24.32
CA LEU A 37 7.54 -6.97 24.77
C LEU A 37 7.43 -7.57 26.19
N ALA A 38 6.79 -6.87 27.12
CA ALA A 38 6.59 -7.35 28.49
C ALA A 38 5.75 -8.63 28.52
N THR A 39 4.68 -8.69 27.70
CA THR A 39 3.83 -9.88 27.57
C THR A 39 4.63 -11.07 27.00
N PHE A 40 5.47 -10.82 26.00
CA PHE A 40 6.37 -11.85 25.45
C PHE A 40 7.36 -12.38 26.48
N ILE A 41 7.98 -11.49 27.26
CA ILE A 41 8.95 -11.89 28.31
C ILE A 41 8.28 -12.71 29.40
N ILE A 42 7.05 -12.30 29.80
CA ILE A 42 6.33 -12.96 30.93
C ILE A 42 5.71 -14.28 30.50
N ASN A 43 4.99 -14.27 29.36
CA ASN A 43 4.17 -15.41 28.93
C ASN A 43 4.84 -16.32 27.91
N LYS A 44 6.01 -15.93 27.37
CA LYS A 44 6.67 -16.59 26.22
C LYS A 44 5.73 -16.81 25.04
N LYS A 45 4.69 -15.99 24.94
CA LYS A 45 3.70 -15.96 23.86
C LYS A 45 3.50 -14.51 23.43
N VAL A 46 3.34 -14.31 22.13
CA VAL A 46 2.84 -13.07 21.58
C VAL A 46 1.33 -13.25 21.46
N ASP A 47 0.55 -12.52 22.25
CA ASP A 47 -0.90 -12.65 22.27
C ASP A 47 -1.55 -12.07 20.98
N LYS A 48 -0.81 -11.20 20.27
CA LYS A 48 -1.22 -10.61 19.00
C LYS A 48 -0.03 -10.60 18.04
N ASP A 49 -0.30 -10.82 16.78
CA ASP A 49 0.66 -10.85 15.66
C ASP A 49 1.02 -9.45 15.13
N GLY A 50 0.46 -8.39 15.71
CA GLY A 50 0.75 -6.97 15.42
C GLY A 50 0.53 -6.06 16.64
N ILE A 51 1.17 -4.89 16.61
CA ILE A 51 1.05 -3.85 17.64
C ILE A 51 -0.30 -3.17 17.59
N LYS A 52 -0.81 -2.89 16.38
CA LYS A 52 -2.07 -2.19 16.11
C LYS A 52 -3.12 -3.14 15.56
N ASP A 53 -4.36 -2.90 15.94
CA ASP A 53 -5.49 -3.58 15.30
C ASP A 53 -5.73 -2.96 13.91
N GLY A 54 -5.65 -3.79 12.87
CA GLY A 54 -5.94 -3.37 11.49
C GLY A 54 -7.40 -2.98 11.25
N GLN A 55 -8.32 -3.20 12.20
CA GLN A 55 -9.71 -2.78 12.07
C GLN A 55 -9.87 -1.27 11.87
N LEU A 56 -8.96 -0.47 12.45
CA LEU A 56 -8.93 0.98 12.24
C LEU A 56 -8.82 1.35 10.75
N ILE A 57 -8.05 0.58 9.97
CA ILE A 57 -7.90 0.79 8.52
C ILE A 57 -9.24 0.54 7.81
N ALA A 58 -9.89 -0.58 8.14
CA ALA A 58 -11.19 -0.91 7.57
C ALA A 58 -12.25 0.17 7.87
N ASP A 59 -12.26 0.70 9.09
CA ASP A 59 -13.21 1.74 9.48
C ASP A 59 -12.98 3.06 8.74
N VAL A 60 -11.72 3.45 8.55
CA VAL A 60 -11.35 4.61 7.73
C VAL A 60 -11.80 4.44 6.28
N ILE A 61 -11.62 3.27 5.70
CA ILE A 61 -12.08 3.00 4.32
C ILE A 61 -13.59 3.01 4.22
N LYS A 62 -14.32 2.44 5.19
CA LYS A 62 -15.79 2.52 5.26
C LYS A 62 -16.29 3.95 5.29
N GLU A 63 -15.64 4.84 6.02
CA GLU A 63 -15.98 6.26 6.02
C GLU A 63 -15.83 6.85 4.61
N GLY A 64 -14.72 6.58 3.91
CA GLY A 64 -14.50 7.01 2.53
C GLY A 64 -15.57 6.49 1.58
N MET A 65 -15.94 5.20 1.71
CA MET A 65 -16.99 4.57 0.94
C MET A 65 -18.35 5.27 1.15
N LEU A 66 -18.70 5.57 2.40
CA LEU A 66 -19.93 6.28 2.74
C LEU A 66 -19.96 7.68 2.13
N LEU A 67 -18.86 8.43 2.19
CA LEU A 67 -18.75 9.78 1.62
C LEU A 67 -18.94 9.80 0.11
N LYS A 68 -18.56 8.73 -0.58
CA LYS A 68 -18.62 8.62 -2.05
C LYS A 68 -19.79 7.75 -2.54
N GLY A 69 -20.61 7.19 -1.65
CA GLY A 69 -21.73 6.32 -1.99
C GLY A 69 -21.30 4.95 -2.56
N ILE A 70 -20.09 4.50 -2.25
CA ILE A 70 -19.51 3.22 -2.69
C ILE A 70 -19.91 2.14 -1.69
N ARG A 71 -20.37 0.98 -2.18
CA ARG A 71 -20.73 -0.18 -1.36
C ARG A 71 -19.73 -1.33 -1.47
N GLY A 72 -18.87 -1.31 -2.50
CA GLY A 72 -17.86 -2.34 -2.75
C GLY A 72 -17.12 -2.12 -4.06
N PHE A 73 -16.29 -3.09 -4.45
CA PHE A 73 -15.46 -3.00 -5.67
C PHE A 73 -16.27 -2.68 -6.93
N ARG A 74 -17.48 -3.23 -7.08
CA ARG A 74 -18.32 -3.04 -8.29
C ARG A 74 -18.85 -1.62 -8.48
N ASP A 75 -18.89 -0.84 -7.41
CA ASP A 75 -19.36 0.55 -7.45
C ASP A 75 -18.21 1.53 -7.75
N LEU A 76 -16.96 1.06 -7.83
CA LEU A 76 -15.82 1.90 -8.09
C LEU A 76 -15.83 2.46 -9.53
N PRO A 77 -15.68 3.78 -9.71
CA PRO A 77 -15.64 4.40 -11.04
C PRO A 77 -14.36 4.07 -11.84
N ILE A 78 -13.33 3.54 -11.18
CA ILE A 78 -12.05 3.16 -11.79
C ILE A 78 -11.72 1.74 -11.33
N ASN A 79 -11.23 0.91 -12.27
CA ASN A 79 -10.76 -0.42 -11.94
C ASN A 79 -9.64 -0.38 -10.90
N LEU A 80 -9.69 -1.28 -9.94
CA LEU A 80 -8.76 -1.36 -8.83
C LEU A 80 -8.29 -2.79 -8.64
N SER A 81 -6.98 -2.95 -8.47
CA SER A 81 -6.37 -4.19 -8.00
C SER A 81 -5.52 -3.90 -6.77
N ILE A 82 -5.65 -4.70 -5.74
CA ILE A 82 -4.97 -4.54 -4.45
C ILE A 82 -4.22 -5.83 -4.17
N CYS A 83 -2.89 -5.73 -3.98
CA CYS A 83 -2.04 -6.88 -3.72
C CYS A 83 -1.94 -7.16 -2.23
N THR A 84 -1.91 -8.44 -1.89
CA THR A 84 -1.69 -8.97 -0.53
C THR A 84 -1.05 -10.35 -0.64
N VAL A 85 -0.58 -10.88 0.48
CA VAL A 85 0.02 -12.23 0.56
C VAL A 85 -0.72 -13.05 1.60
N ASP A 86 -1.10 -14.27 1.24
CA ASP A 86 -1.62 -15.25 2.19
C ASP A 86 -0.47 -15.92 2.96
N THR A 87 -0.47 -15.79 4.28
CA THR A 87 0.59 -16.37 5.13
C THR A 87 0.54 -17.89 5.21
N LEU A 88 -0.62 -18.49 4.89
CA LEU A 88 -0.82 -19.94 4.99
C LEU A 88 -0.19 -20.68 3.81
N THR A 89 -0.27 -20.10 2.62
CA THR A 89 0.25 -20.66 1.37
C THR A 89 1.51 -19.97 0.87
N THR A 90 1.74 -18.75 1.33
CA THR A 90 2.74 -17.81 0.80
C THR A 90 2.43 -17.31 -0.62
N ASP A 91 1.25 -17.58 -1.14
CA ASP A 91 0.84 -17.12 -2.46
C ASP A 91 0.42 -15.65 -2.43
N GLU A 92 0.58 -15.00 -3.57
CA GLU A 92 0.08 -13.65 -3.80
C GLU A 92 -1.43 -13.70 -4.04
N CYS A 93 -2.17 -12.81 -3.39
CA CYS A 93 -3.60 -12.67 -3.58
C CYS A 93 -3.92 -11.26 -4.06
N ILE A 94 -4.67 -11.17 -5.16
CA ILE A 94 -5.04 -9.90 -5.79
C ILE A 94 -6.54 -9.71 -5.66
N PHE A 95 -6.96 -8.74 -4.84
CA PHE A 95 -8.35 -8.29 -4.81
C PHE A 95 -8.57 -7.35 -6.00
N THR A 96 -9.50 -7.67 -6.87
CA THR A 96 -9.61 -6.93 -8.15
C THR A 96 -11.05 -6.75 -8.60
N THR A 97 -11.30 -5.65 -9.32
CA THR A 97 -12.52 -5.44 -10.09
C THR A 97 -12.54 -6.22 -11.41
N TYR A 98 -11.39 -6.77 -11.80
CA TYR A 98 -11.19 -7.45 -13.09
C TYR A 98 -11.25 -8.96 -12.88
N ASP A 99 -12.18 -9.64 -13.56
CA ASP A 99 -12.45 -11.07 -13.37
C ASP A 99 -12.25 -11.94 -14.64
N GLU A 100 -11.71 -11.38 -15.72
CA GLU A 100 -11.57 -12.09 -16.99
C GLU A 100 -10.38 -13.06 -16.99
N GLY A 101 -10.65 -14.33 -16.64
CA GLY A 101 -9.81 -15.46 -17.06
C GLY A 101 -8.37 -15.50 -16.57
N LEU A 102 -8.03 -14.68 -15.58
CA LEU A 102 -6.69 -14.67 -14.99
C LEU A 102 -6.47 -15.94 -14.17
N GLN A 103 -5.54 -16.77 -14.59
CA GLN A 103 -5.13 -17.97 -13.87
C GLN A 103 -3.61 -17.99 -13.72
N ASN A 104 -3.16 -18.25 -12.50
CA ASN A 104 -1.74 -18.43 -12.20
C ASN A 104 -1.63 -19.37 -10.99
N ASP A 105 -0.69 -20.30 -11.01
CA ASP A 105 -0.54 -21.32 -9.96
C ASP A 105 -0.16 -20.72 -8.59
N HIS A 106 0.40 -19.50 -8.56
CA HIS A 106 0.89 -18.81 -7.36
C HIS A 106 0.28 -17.43 -7.13
N ILE A 107 -0.78 -17.08 -7.90
CA ILE A 107 -1.50 -15.82 -7.76
C ILE A 107 -2.99 -16.12 -7.74
N HIS A 108 -3.67 -15.77 -6.65
CA HIS A 108 -5.09 -15.93 -6.50
C HIS A 108 -5.81 -14.60 -6.74
N TYR A 109 -6.71 -14.56 -7.73
CA TYR A 109 -7.53 -13.39 -8.02
C TYR A 109 -8.86 -13.50 -7.30
N LEU A 110 -9.17 -12.52 -6.45
CA LEU A 110 -10.34 -12.52 -5.57
C LEU A 110 -11.22 -11.30 -5.90
N THR A 111 -12.42 -11.55 -6.40
CA THR A 111 -13.34 -10.48 -6.86
C THR A 111 -14.49 -10.22 -5.90
N ASP A 112 -14.73 -11.10 -4.94
CA ASP A 112 -15.87 -11.02 -4.01
C ASP A 112 -15.42 -10.81 -2.55
N VAL A 113 -14.58 -9.81 -2.35
CA VAL A 113 -14.10 -9.40 -1.03
C VAL A 113 -14.55 -7.97 -0.76
N PRO A 114 -15.03 -7.63 0.46
CA PRO A 114 -15.34 -6.26 0.80
C PRO A 114 -14.14 -5.33 0.63
N LEU A 115 -14.34 -4.13 0.06
CA LEU A 115 -13.26 -3.20 -0.25
C LEU A 115 -12.44 -2.83 0.99
N GLU A 116 -13.11 -2.61 2.12
CA GLU A 116 -12.45 -2.29 3.39
C GLU A 116 -11.58 -3.45 3.91
N VAL A 117 -11.97 -4.70 3.64
CA VAL A 117 -11.18 -5.89 3.99
C VAL A 117 -9.95 -5.97 3.10
N ALA A 118 -10.11 -5.76 1.80
CA ALA A 118 -9.00 -5.78 0.85
C ALA A 118 -7.94 -4.73 1.17
N VAL A 119 -8.36 -3.50 1.50
CA VAL A 119 -7.42 -2.44 1.90
C VAL A 119 -6.77 -2.76 3.24
N ARG A 120 -7.53 -3.26 4.23
CA ARG A 120 -6.97 -3.70 5.51
C ARG A 120 -5.92 -4.79 5.30
N ALA A 121 -6.22 -5.81 4.51
CA ALA A 121 -5.30 -6.91 4.21
C ALA A 121 -3.98 -6.39 3.60
N SER A 122 -4.07 -5.54 2.57
CA SER A 122 -2.91 -4.94 1.91
C SER A 122 -2.11 -3.96 2.77
N MET A 123 -2.68 -3.47 3.85
CA MET A 123 -2.01 -2.61 4.82
C MET A 123 -1.63 -3.35 6.12
N SER A 124 -1.82 -4.68 6.18
CA SER A 124 -1.42 -5.49 7.33
C SER A 124 0.10 -5.71 7.34
N PHE A 125 0.84 -4.59 7.51
CA PHE A 125 2.29 -4.59 7.52
C PHE A 125 2.83 -5.39 8.71
N PRO A 126 3.72 -6.37 8.48
CA PRO A 126 4.21 -7.28 9.52
C PRO A 126 4.78 -6.55 10.74
N ALA A 127 4.45 -7.04 11.92
CA ALA A 127 4.79 -6.50 13.24
C ALA A 127 4.09 -5.17 13.62
N ILE A 128 3.55 -4.40 12.68
CA ILE A 128 2.82 -3.15 12.97
C ILE A 128 1.34 -3.42 13.11
N TYR A 129 0.71 -3.97 12.07
CA TYR A 129 -0.69 -4.32 12.11
C TYR A 129 -0.90 -5.82 12.26
N THR A 130 -1.97 -6.20 12.93
CA THR A 130 -2.40 -7.61 12.97
C THR A 130 -2.70 -8.11 11.57
N THR A 131 -2.44 -9.38 11.32
CA THR A 131 -2.84 -10.04 10.07
C THR A 131 -4.35 -9.89 9.83
N CYS A 132 -4.79 -10.05 8.62
CA CYS A 132 -6.20 -9.94 8.24
C CYS A 132 -6.76 -11.31 7.89
N ASP A 133 -7.54 -11.89 8.81
CA ASP A 133 -8.27 -13.13 8.53
C ASP A 133 -9.52 -12.83 7.69
N TYR A 134 -9.69 -13.57 6.60
CA TYR A 134 -10.91 -13.52 5.80
C TYR A 134 -11.15 -14.88 5.09
N GLY A 135 -12.27 -15.50 5.39
CA GLY A 135 -12.57 -16.85 4.89
C GLY A 135 -11.52 -17.86 5.36
N ASN A 136 -10.85 -18.51 4.40
CA ASN A 136 -9.80 -19.49 4.66
C ASN A 136 -8.37 -18.89 4.52
N TYR A 137 -8.26 -17.58 4.42
CA TYR A 137 -6.99 -16.87 4.22
C TYR A 137 -6.57 -16.11 5.46
N ASN A 138 -5.26 -15.95 5.62
CA ASN A 138 -4.67 -15.05 6.62
C ASN A 138 -3.69 -14.12 5.91
N PHE A 139 -4.06 -12.86 5.73
CA PHE A 139 -3.37 -11.91 4.86
C PHE A 139 -2.40 -11.01 5.59
N ILE A 140 -1.28 -10.71 4.91
CA ILE A 140 -0.34 -9.63 5.23
C ILE A 140 -0.18 -8.71 4.02
N ASP A 141 0.51 -7.57 4.22
CA ASP A 141 0.84 -6.57 3.22
C ASP A 141 1.46 -7.18 1.96
N GLY A 142 0.93 -6.81 0.80
CA GLY A 142 1.40 -7.27 -0.51
C GLY A 142 2.84 -6.87 -0.83
N GLY A 143 3.31 -5.74 -0.26
CA GLY A 143 4.69 -5.28 -0.38
C GLY A 143 5.72 -6.26 0.18
N SER A 144 5.29 -7.22 1.01
CA SER A 144 6.14 -8.31 1.49
C SER A 144 6.62 -9.23 0.37
N LYS A 145 5.93 -9.27 -0.79
CA LYS A 145 6.27 -10.11 -1.93
C LYS A 145 6.48 -9.31 -3.22
N ASP A 146 5.57 -8.40 -3.55
CA ASP A 146 5.66 -7.50 -4.69
C ASP A 146 5.30 -6.06 -4.27
N ASN A 147 6.33 -5.26 -4.05
CA ASN A 147 6.17 -3.88 -3.59
C ASN A 147 5.77 -2.92 -4.73
N LEU A 148 5.94 -3.33 -5.99
CA LEU A 148 5.59 -2.53 -7.17
C LEU A 148 5.01 -3.42 -8.26
N PRO A 149 3.71 -3.79 -8.20
CA PRO A 149 3.08 -4.88 -8.95
C PRO A 149 2.81 -4.53 -10.43
N VAL A 150 3.82 -4.08 -11.16
CA VAL A 150 3.73 -3.73 -12.59
C VAL A 150 3.38 -4.96 -13.43
N LYS A 151 3.97 -6.12 -13.08
CA LYS A 151 3.70 -7.36 -13.80
C LYS A 151 2.22 -7.73 -13.78
N ILE A 152 1.54 -7.56 -12.65
CA ILE A 152 0.10 -7.85 -12.51
C ILE A 152 -0.71 -7.04 -13.54
N LEU A 153 -0.45 -5.74 -13.67
CA LEU A 153 -1.13 -4.90 -14.65
C LEU A 153 -0.83 -5.31 -16.09
N LYS A 154 0.43 -5.70 -16.39
CA LYS A 154 0.79 -6.19 -17.72
C LYS A 154 0.10 -7.53 -18.04
N ASP A 155 0.03 -8.45 -17.08
CA ASP A 155 -0.69 -9.73 -17.22
C ASP A 155 -2.21 -9.49 -17.41
N MET A 156 -2.77 -8.45 -16.83
CA MET A 156 -4.16 -7.98 -17.05
C MET A 156 -4.35 -7.28 -18.41
N GLY A 157 -3.32 -7.18 -19.25
CA GLY A 157 -3.40 -6.56 -20.57
C GLY A 157 -3.37 -5.05 -20.59
N VAL A 158 -2.95 -4.39 -19.49
CA VAL A 158 -2.79 -2.93 -19.45
C VAL A 158 -1.67 -2.52 -20.41
N GLY A 159 -1.99 -1.67 -21.40
CA GLY A 159 -1.08 -1.29 -22.47
C GLY A 159 0.09 -0.45 -21.99
N LYS A 160 -0.17 0.57 -21.17
CA LYS A 160 0.87 1.47 -20.62
C LYS A 160 0.75 1.56 -19.12
N VAL A 161 1.86 1.42 -18.40
CA VAL A 161 1.93 1.42 -16.94
C VAL A 161 2.85 2.52 -16.45
N LEU A 162 2.30 3.44 -15.66
CA LEU A 162 3.05 4.36 -14.81
C LEU A 162 3.24 3.69 -13.44
N ALA A 163 4.48 3.45 -13.07
CA ALA A 163 4.84 2.97 -11.74
C ALA A 163 5.30 4.14 -10.85
N ILE A 164 4.70 4.27 -9.69
CA ILE A 164 5.08 5.27 -8.68
C ILE A 164 5.45 4.53 -7.41
N GLY A 165 6.66 4.72 -6.94
CA GLY A 165 7.18 4.09 -5.73
C GLY A 165 8.04 5.04 -4.91
N PHE A 166 8.43 4.59 -3.72
CA PHE A 166 9.43 5.30 -2.91
C PHE A 166 10.82 4.78 -3.22
N ASP A 167 11.82 5.66 -3.11
CA ASP A 167 13.23 5.26 -3.24
C ASP A 167 13.63 4.41 -2.02
N ILE A 168 13.68 3.11 -2.21
CA ILE A 168 14.05 2.14 -1.17
C ILE A 168 15.52 2.31 -0.74
N MET A 169 16.34 2.96 -1.58
CA MET A 169 17.76 3.19 -1.29
C MET A 169 17.98 4.45 -0.45
N ALA A 170 17.05 5.41 -0.44
CA ALA A 170 17.08 6.58 0.40
C ALA A 170 16.79 6.23 1.87
N TYR A 171 17.52 5.24 2.39
CA TYR A 171 17.39 4.82 3.78
C TYR A 171 17.98 5.87 4.71
N ASN A 172 17.13 6.50 5.52
CA ASN A 172 17.56 7.33 6.62
C ASN A 172 17.77 6.45 7.88
N PRO A 173 19.02 6.24 8.34
CA PRO A 173 19.30 5.45 9.53
C PRO A 173 18.64 6.01 10.80
N ASP A 174 18.28 7.30 10.81
CA ASP A 174 17.68 8.01 11.95
C ASP A 174 16.14 8.06 11.87
N ALA A 175 15.51 7.27 11.00
CA ALA A 175 14.06 7.28 10.73
C ALA A 175 13.16 6.80 11.90
N GLY A 176 13.54 7.02 13.14
CA GLY A 176 12.65 6.91 14.31
C GLY A 176 12.25 5.50 14.74
N LEU A 177 12.72 4.47 14.06
CA LEU A 177 12.53 3.08 14.47
C LEU A 177 13.84 2.52 15.00
N ASP A 178 13.84 2.15 16.27
CA ASP A 178 15.00 1.52 16.90
C ASP A 178 14.81 0.02 17.12
N GLY A 179 15.92 -0.70 17.23
CA GLY A 179 15.94 -2.08 17.65
C GLY A 179 15.41 -3.08 16.60
N LEU A 180 14.69 -4.10 17.06
CA LEU A 180 14.30 -5.27 16.26
C LEU A 180 13.37 -4.92 15.10
N ILE A 181 12.44 -4.00 15.28
CA ILE A 181 11.49 -3.59 14.25
C ILE A 181 12.22 -3.00 13.04
N LYS A 182 13.21 -2.15 13.28
CA LYS A 182 14.07 -1.57 12.24
C LYS A 182 14.78 -2.65 11.41
N VAL A 183 15.32 -3.68 12.09
CA VAL A 183 16.00 -4.79 11.44
C VAL A 183 15.04 -5.61 10.57
N ILE A 184 13.83 -5.90 11.08
CA ILE A 184 12.79 -6.63 10.34
C ILE A 184 12.41 -5.87 9.07
N TRP A 185 12.17 -4.57 9.17
CA TRP A 185 11.81 -3.74 8.03
C TRP A 185 12.92 -3.68 7.00
N ARG A 186 14.15 -3.46 7.45
CA ARG A 186 15.28 -3.44 6.53
C ARG A 186 15.50 -4.80 5.84
N ALA A 187 15.21 -5.89 6.52
CA ALA A 187 15.23 -7.21 5.90
C ALA A 187 14.17 -7.34 4.80
N LEU A 188 12.94 -6.86 5.03
CA LEU A 188 11.88 -6.84 4.00
C LEU A 188 12.29 -5.99 2.78
N ASP A 189 12.87 -4.79 2.99
CA ASP A 189 13.41 -3.97 1.91
C ASP A 189 14.47 -4.72 1.11
N VAL A 190 15.43 -5.36 1.79
CA VAL A 190 16.49 -6.12 1.13
C VAL A 190 15.93 -7.26 0.29
N TYR A 191 14.90 -7.96 0.76
CA TYR A 191 14.25 -9.03 0.00
C TYR A 191 13.44 -8.52 -1.18
N SER A 192 12.81 -7.35 -1.07
CA SER A 192 11.93 -6.79 -2.11
C SER A 192 12.68 -6.02 -3.20
N ILE A 193 13.92 -5.57 -2.95
CA ILE A 193 14.63 -4.61 -3.82
C ILE A 193 14.83 -5.10 -5.25
N ASP A 194 15.20 -6.36 -5.44
CA ASP A 194 15.45 -6.91 -6.79
C ASP A 194 14.15 -7.08 -7.57
N GLY A 195 13.06 -7.46 -6.89
CA GLY A 195 11.70 -7.49 -7.44
C GLY A 195 11.25 -6.10 -7.88
N THR A 196 11.39 -5.11 -7.00
CA THR A 196 11.02 -3.71 -7.27
C THR A 196 11.80 -3.15 -8.47
N ARG A 197 13.12 -3.35 -8.52
CA ARG A 197 13.94 -2.92 -9.67
C ARG A 197 13.54 -3.59 -10.98
N LYS A 198 13.15 -4.86 -10.94
CA LYS A 198 12.65 -5.57 -12.11
C LYS A 198 11.30 -4.99 -12.55
N SER A 199 10.41 -4.74 -11.64
CA SER A 199 9.10 -4.11 -11.90
C SER A 199 9.25 -2.71 -12.49
N GLN A 200 10.16 -1.88 -11.96
CA GLN A 200 10.47 -0.56 -12.53
C GLN A 200 10.86 -0.64 -14.00
N LYS A 201 11.72 -1.60 -14.36
CA LYS A 201 12.16 -1.80 -15.78
C LYS A 201 11.03 -2.29 -16.69
N MET A 202 9.98 -2.86 -16.15
CA MET A 202 8.82 -3.33 -16.91
C MET A 202 7.78 -2.22 -17.12
N ALA A 203 7.80 -1.16 -16.31
CA ALA A 203 6.92 -0.01 -16.47
C ALA A 203 7.30 0.81 -17.72
N ASP A 204 6.33 1.48 -18.32
CA ASP A 204 6.58 2.43 -19.41
C ASP A 204 7.19 3.73 -18.90
N LEU A 205 6.91 4.08 -17.65
CA LEU A 205 7.58 5.11 -16.87
C LEU A 205 7.56 4.70 -15.39
N ALA A 206 8.69 4.77 -14.72
CA ALA A 206 8.81 4.59 -13.28
C ALA A 206 9.30 5.89 -12.63
N ILE A 207 8.55 6.38 -11.64
CA ILE A 207 8.89 7.58 -10.88
C ILE A 207 9.13 7.17 -9.43
N GLU A 208 10.31 7.48 -8.92
CA GLU A 208 10.69 7.27 -7.53
C GLU A 208 10.56 8.57 -6.74
N ILE A 209 9.80 8.53 -5.66
CA ILE A 209 9.67 9.64 -4.73
C ILE A 209 10.76 9.48 -3.68
N LYS A 210 11.66 10.46 -3.62
CA LYS A 210 12.71 10.53 -2.60
C LYS A 210 12.10 11.06 -1.31
N ASN A 211 12.05 10.21 -0.31
CA ASN A 211 11.54 10.55 1.01
C ASN A 211 12.71 10.86 1.97
N GLU A 212 13.48 11.92 1.66
CA GLU A 212 14.72 12.23 2.39
C GLU A 212 14.44 12.87 3.77
N ASN A 213 13.30 13.55 3.92
CA ASN A 213 12.99 14.36 5.10
C ASN A 213 11.84 13.79 5.95
N THR A 214 11.11 12.79 5.47
CA THR A 214 9.97 12.25 6.19
C THR A 214 10.34 10.96 6.91
N GLN A 215 10.15 10.96 8.23
CA GLN A 215 10.16 9.73 9.01
C GLN A 215 8.91 8.93 8.67
N LEU A 216 9.02 7.62 8.59
CA LEU A 216 7.97 6.69 8.13
C LEU A 216 6.61 6.86 8.84
N PHE A 217 6.61 7.44 10.04
CA PHE A 217 5.42 7.70 10.86
C PHE A 217 5.38 9.15 11.39
N ALA A 218 6.07 10.11 10.75
CA ALA A 218 6.02 11.49 11.17
C ALA A 218 4.62 12.07 10.90
N ILE A 219 3.94 12.43 11.96
CA ILE A 219 2.54 12.90 11.93
C ILE A 219 2.43 14.29 11.31
N ASP A 220 3.49 15.10 11.44
CA ASP A 220 3.49 16.52 11.07
C ASP A 220 3.85 16.77 9.59
N SER A 221 4.20 15.72 8.82
CA SER A 221 4.76 15.85 7.48
C SER A 221 3.81 15.50 6.31
N VAL A 222 2.51 15.41 6.53
CA VAL A 222 1.55 15.02 5.46
C VAL A 222 1.61 15.99 4.28
N ASP A 223 1.68 17.29 4.55
CA ASP A 223 1.76 18.30 3.47
C ASP A 223 3.10 18.24 2.73
N GLU A 224 4.19 18.03 3.46
CA GLU A 224 5.53 17.87 2.89
C GLU A 224 5.59 16.63 1.99
N THR A 225 5.07 15.49 2.47
CA THR A 225 5.00 14.25 1.67
C THR A 225 4.15 14.42 0.41
N ILE A 226 3.02 15.14 0.50
CA ILE A 226 2.20 15.47 -0.68
C ILE A 226 3.00 16.34 -1.65
N GLN A 227 3.76 17.33 -1.14
CA GLN A 227 4.56 18.22 -1.98
C GLN A 227 5.71 17.47 -2.65
N GLU A 228 6.43 16.59 -1.94
CA GLU A 228 7.47 15.74 -2.51
C GLU A 228 6.93 14.88 -3.67
N GLY A 229 5.75 14.27 -3.47
CA GLY A 229 5.06 13.51 -4.53
C GLY A 229 4.70 14.37 -5.73
N TYR A 230 4.18 15.57 -5.50
CA TYR A 230 3.85 16.53 -6.56
C TYR A 230 5.09 16.94 -7.35
N ASP A 231 6.16 17.32 -6.66
CA ASP A 231 7.42 17.76 -7.29
C ASP A 231 8.07 16.64 -8.10
N ALA A 232 8.05 15.40 -7.60
CA ALA A 232 8.52 14.23 -8.33
C ALA A 232 7.76 14.01 -9.63
N ILE A 233 6.42 14.10 -9.60
CA ILE A 233 5.58 13.98 -10.80
C ILE A 233 5.84 15.15 -11.77
N MET A 234 5.94 16.38 -11.26
CA MET A 234 6.18 17.55 -12.11
C MET A 234 7.55 17.55 -12.78
N ALA A 235 8.57 16.98 -12.14
CA ALA A 235 9.89 16.79 -12.73
C ALA A 235 9.85 15.86 -13.97
N HIS A 236 8.87 14.96 -14.05
CA HIS A 236 8.69 14.02 -15.19
C HIS A 236 7.52 14.42 -16.12
N ARG A 237 7.03 15.67 -16.00
CA ARG A 237 5.82 16.11 -16.71
C ARG A 237 5.88 15.88 -18.22
N ASP A 238 6.99 16.22 -18.86
CA ASP A 238 7.13 16.11 -20.32
C ASP A 238 7.18 14.66 -20.79
N GLU A 239 7.82 13.77 -20.02
CA GLU A 239 7.81 12.31 -20.26
C GLU A 239 6.40 11.74 -20.10
N LEU A 240 5.69 12.15 -19.04
CA LEU A 240 4.30 11.75 -18.80
C LEU A 240 3.40 12.14 -19.97
N LEU A 241 3.48 13.40 -20.44
CA LEU A 241 2.71 13.86 -21.58
C LEU A 241 3.08 13.12 -22.86
N LYS A 242 4.36 12.81 -23.08
CA LYS A 242 4.81 12.05 -24.25
C LYS A 242 4.31 10.61 -24.26
N ILE A 243 4.29 9.94 -23.10
CA ILE A 243 3.95 8.52 -23.00
C ILE A 243 2.43 8.35 -22.86
N PHE A 244 1.78 9.15 -22.01
CA PHE A 244 0.38 8.97 -21.61
C PHE A 244 -0.56 10.05 -22.15
N GLY A 245 -0.02 11.18 -22.65
CA GLY A 245 -0.85 12.24 -23.26
C GLY A 245 -1.65 11.71 -24.43
N THR A 246 -2.93 12.09 -24.51
CA THR A 246 -3.75 11.81 -25.68
C THR A 246 -3.28 12.72 -26.81
N GLN A 247 -3.15 12.21 -28.04
CA GLN A 247 -2.78 12.99 -29.23
C GLN A 247 -3.85 14.02 -29.65
N ASN A 248 -4.84 14.31 -28.80
CA ASN A 248 -6.00 15.13 -29.14
C ASN A 248 -5.88 16.63 -28.79
N ASP A 249 -4.72 17.10 -28.37
CA ASP A 249 -4.52 18.54 -28.11
C ASP A 249 -3.98 19.33 -29.33
N ASN A 250 -4.08 18.75 -30.53
CA ASN A 250 -3.77 19.42 -31.79
C ASN A 250 -5.00 19.38 -32.74
N ALA A 251 -6.10 20.04 -32.36
CA ALA A 251 -7.17 20.39 -33.28
C ALA A 251 -7.70 21.80 -32.96
#